data_9e7483a93534ccb2ce75dbb40cce114d
#
_entry.id   9e7483a93534ccb2ce75dbb40cce114d
#
_cell.length_a   1.000
_cell.length_b   1.000
_cell.length_c   1.000
_cell.angle_alpha   90.00
_cell.angle_beta   90.00
_cell.angle_gamma   90.00
#
_symmetry.space_group_name_H-M   'P 1'
#
loop_
_entity.id
_entity.type
_entity.pdbx_description
1 polymer ?
#
loop_
_entity_poly.entity_id
_entity_poly.type
_entity_poly.pdbx_seq_one_letter_code
_entity_poly.pdbx_strand_id
1 'polypeptide(L)'
;MLDKACEDYPRKLDVEINGAWPLEILIPRFLTLSDHPSPKMRAHAISCLSSFVPIGSQSLFAHIDTFIACLFKRASDQDPSVRRHVCQSLVLLLASRPDKLMPEMANVAEYMLYSTKDRNENVALEACEFWLTFAEDPDLAPQLHPLLPKVAPVLLDCMVYSEDDLLWLDGESDDAAVPDKETDIKPRHYGGKAHGLDHEGDQQQERRVGAYGEELGDEDDEDYDDDDDFADEMSTEWNLRKCAAAALDVLAVRFGQDLLSVLLEPLKNKLWSEDWLSRESGILALGAMAEGMGLRLVSSPNPHNLLRRKAA
;
A
#
# COMPACT_ATOMS: atom_id res chain seq x y z
N MET A 1 20.48 -2.74 14.44
CA MET A 1 21.58 -1.82 14.08
C MET A 1 22.07 -2.04 12.64
N LEU A 2 22.46 -3.25 12.23
CA LEU A 2 22.89 -3.51 10.85
C LEU A 2 21.71 -3.40 9.85
N ASP A 3 20.54 -3.87 10.21
CA ASP A 3 19.30 -3.74 9.46
C ASP A 3 19.01 -2.27 9.14
N LYS A 4 18.96 -1.43 10.17
CA LYS A 4 18.77 0.02 9.99
C LYS A 4 19.87 0.66 9.13
N ALA A 5 21.10 0.19 9.20
CA ALA A 5 22.17 0.68 8.33
C ALA A 5 21.96 0.27 6.85
N CYS A 6 21.39 -0.91 6.60
CA CYS A 6 21.02 -1.34 5.25
C CYS A 6 19.84 -0.53 4.71
N GLU A 7 18.88 -0.19 5.56
CA GLU A 7 17.72 0.61 5.22
C GLU A 7 18.09 2.08 4.96
N ASP A 8 18.80 2.72 5.92
CA ASP A 8 19.12 4.16 5.85
C ASP A 8 20.22 4.48 4.81
N TYR A 9 21.14 3.56 4.57
CA TYR A 9 22.32 3.83 3.74
C TYR A 9 22.65 2.71 2.73
N PRO A 10 21.69 2.16 1.97
CA PRO A 10 21.95 1.03 1.09
C PRO A 10 23.00 1.35 0.02
N ARG A 11 22.96 2.55 -0.57
CA ARG A 11 23.94 2.99 -1.58
C ARG A 11 25.34 3.14 -1.04
N LYS A 12 25.51 3.48 0.26
CA LYS A 12 26.85 3.60 0.88
C LYS A 12 27.48 2.25 1.16
N LEU A 13 26.67 1.19 1.26
CA LEU A 13 27.14 -0.18 1.42
C LEU A 13 27.45 -0.85 0.09
N ASP A 14 26.89 -0.35 -1.01
CA ASP A 14 27.09 -0.86 -2.36
C ASP A 14 28.20 -0.09 -3.11
N VAL A 15 29.35 0.10 -2.43
CA VAL A 15 30.54 0.74 -2.97
C VAL A 15 31.79 -0.06 -2.64
N GLU A 16 32.81 0.09 -3.46
CA GLU A 16 34.12 -0.49 -3.20
C GLU A 16 34.82 0.25 -2.05
N ILE A 17 35.23 -0.47 -1.01
CA ILE A 17 35.97 0.04 0.13
C ILE A 17 37.28 -0.72 0.25
N ASN A 18 38.40 -0.04 0.04
CA ASN A 18 39.75 -0.63 0.13
C ASN A 18 39.95 -1.87 -0.76
N GLY A 19 39.39 -1.88 -1.95
CA GLY A 19 39.53 -2.99 -2.89
C GLY A 19 38.57 -4.17 -2.64
N ALA A 20 37.57 -4.01 -1.78
CA ALA A 20 36.57 -5.03 -1.48
C ALA A 20 35.14 -4.42 -1.53
N TRP A 21 34.20 -5.22 -1.99
CA TRP A 21 32.77 -4.88 -1.98
C TRP A 21 32.12 -5.49 -0.71
N PRO A 22 31.68 -4.68 0.25
CA PRO A 22 31.07 -5.19 1.49
C PRO A 22 29.87 -6.12 1.21
N LEU A 23 29.06 -5.82 0.19
CA LEU A 23 27.88 -6.60 -0.13
C LEU A 23 28.20 -8.00 -0.67
N GLU A 24 29.35 -8.21 -1.32
CA GLU A 24 29.76 -9.57 -1.73
C GLU A 24 29.95 -10.51 -0.54
N ILE A 25 30.25 -9.95 0.64
CA ILE A 25 30.39 -10.71 1.88
C ILE A 25 29.06 -10.78 2.65
N LEU A 26 28.31 -9.66 2.68
CA LEU A 26 27.11 -9.55 3.51
C LEU A 26 25.94 -10.33 2.92
N ILE A 27 25.69 -10.25 1.59
CA ILE A 27 24.55 -10.90 0.94
C ILE A 27 24.52 -12.40 1.16
N PRO A 28 25.60 -13.18 0.92
CA PRO A 28 25.60 -14.62 1.21
C PRO A 28 25.34 -14.94 2.70
N ARG A 29 25.77 -14.07 3.61
CA ARG A 29 25.52 -14.22 5.04
C ARG A 29 24.05 -13.97 5.39
N PHE A 30 23.44 -12.92 4.83
CA PHE A 30 22.01 -12.66 5.02
C PHE A 30 21.16 -13.81 4.47
N LEU A 31 21.50 -14.33 3.29
CA LEU A 31 20.85 -15.51 2.74
C LEU A 31 20.94 -16.72 3.68
N THR A 32 22.09 -16.93 4.33
CA THR A 32 22.23 -17.99 5.33
C THR A 32 21.41 -17.71 6.60
N LEU A 33 21.37 -16.45 7.06
CA LEU A 33 20.63 -16.04 8.26
C LEU A 33 19.10 -16.09 8.05
N SER A 34 18.61 -16.05 6.82
CA SER A 34 17.19 -16.25 6.53
C SER A 34 16.67 -17.64 6.92
N ASP A 35 17.56 -18.60 7.17
CA ASP A 35 17.25 -19.94 7.67
C ASP A 35 17.51 -20.10 9.20
N HIS A 36 17.83 -19.01 9.89
CA HIS A 36 18.14 -19.05 11.31
C HIS A 36 16.95 -19.52 12.17
N PRO A 37 17.16 -20.26 13.28
CA PRO A 37 16.09 -20.72 14.18
C PRO A 37 15.25 -19.56 14.76
N SER A 38 15.87 -18.42 15.08
CA SER A 38 15.16 -17.25 15.60
C SER A 38 14.40 -16.51 14.48
N PRO A 39 13.08 -16.29 14.62
CA PRO A 39 12.28 -15.56 13.64
C PRO A 39 12.76 -14.11 13.45
N LYS A 40 13.20 -13.44 14.52
CA LYS A 40 13.74 -12.09 14.42
C LYS A 40 14.96 -12.02 13.49
N MET A 41 15.85 -13.02 13.57
CA MET A 41 17.01 -13.07 12.68
C MET A 41 16.62 -13.34 11.23
N ARG A 42 15.61 -14.18 11.01
CA ARG A 42 15.09 -14.42 9.65
C ARG A 42 14.47 -13.14 9.06
N ALA A 43 13.62 -12.45 9.85
CA ALA A 43 12.96 -11.22 9.42
C ALA A 43 13.99 -10.14 9.06
N HIS A 44 14.94 -9.85 9.96
CA HIS A 44 16.00 -8.86 9.69
C HIS A 44 16.89 -9.24 8.50
N ALA A 45 17.19 -10.52 8.33
CA ALA A 45 18.00 -10.97 7.19
C ALA A 45 17.29 -10.71 5.85
N ILE A 46 15.98 -10.97 5.77
CA ILE A 46 15.18 -10.68 4.58
C ILE A 46 15.07 -9.16 4.37
N SER A 47 14.80 -8.39 5.42
CA SER A 47 14.75 -6.92 5.38
C SER A 47 16.05 -6.32 4.84
N CYS A 48 17.21 -6.77 5.36
CA CYS A 48 18.51 -6.33 4.83
C CYS A 48 18.70 -6.62 3.34
N LEU A 49 18.27 -7.81 2.86
CA LEU A 49 18.36 -8.16 1.44
C LEU A 49 17.44 -7.28 0.59
N SER A 50 16.22 -7.02 1.09
CA SER A 50 15.21 -6.21 0.40
C SER A 50 15.66 -4.78 0.18
N SER A 51 16.42 -4.19 1.13
CA SER A 51 16.94 -2.82 1.03
C SER A 51 17.85 -2.59 -0.20
N PHE A 52 18.42 -3.65 -0.76
CA PHE A 52 19.29 -3.56 -1.93
C PHE A 52 18.57 -3.80 -3.27
N VAL A 53 17.27 -4.16 -3.24
CA VAL A 53 16.47 -4.37 -4.46
C VAL A 53 16.23 -3.06 -5.22
N PRO A 54 15.71 -1.98 -4.58
CA PRO A 54 15.38 -0.75 -5.28
C PRO A 54 16.60 -0.03 -5.86
N ILE A 55 17.76 -0.17 -5.24
CA ILE A 55 19.00 0.46 -5.73
C ILE A 55 19.66 -0.30 -6.90
N GLY A 56 19.14 -1.48 -7.24
CA GLY A 56 19.66 -2.27 -8.34
C GLY A 56 21.04 -2.88 -8.08
N SER A 57 21.36 -3.23 -6.82
CA SER A 57 22.68 -3.74 -6.43
C SER A 57 23.09 -4.96 -7.24
N GLN A 58 24.23 -4.86 -7.94
CA GLN A 58 24.75 -5.97 -8.74
C GLN A 58 25.17 -7.15 -7.87
N SER A 59 25.66 -6.87 -6.65
CA SER A 59 26.00 -7.91 -5.68
C SER A 59 24.78 -8.73 -5.26
N LEU A 60 23.61 -8.08 -5.07
CA LEU A 60 22.37 -8.79 -4.81
C LEU A 60 21.88 -9.52 -6.06
N PHE A 61 21.90 -8.89 -7.22
CA PHE A 61 21.39 -9.48 -8.45
C PHE A 61 22.18 -10.71 -8.90
N ALA A 62 23.45 -10.83 -8.53
CA ALA A 62 24.21 -12.05 -8.71
C ALA A 62 23.64 -13.25 -7.90
N HIS A 63 22.86 -12.98 -6.84
CA HIS A 63 22.22 -13.97 -5.97
C HIS A 63 20.69 -13.95 -6.04
N ILE A 64 20.09 -13.24 -7.00
CA ILE A 64 18.65 -12.95 -7.04
C ILE A 64 17.79 -14.23 -7.04
N ASP A 65 18.18 -15.24 -7.79
CA ASP A 65 17.43 -16.49 -7.89
C ASP A 65 17.47 -17.27 -6.55
N THR A 66 18.59 -17.19 -5.82
CA THR A 66 18.71 -17.73 -4.46
C THR A 66 17.85 -16.96 -3.47
N PHE A 67 17.78 -15.63 -3.61
CA PHE A 67 16.93 -14.77 -2.77
C PHE A 67 15.45 -15.10 -2.99
N ILE A 68 15.00 -15.21 -4.23
CA ILE A 68 13.62 -15.60 -4.56
C ILE A 68 13.28 -16.99 -3.99
N ALA A 69 14.19 -17.95 -4.13
CA ALA A 69 14.00 -19.27 -3.52
C ALA A 69 13.89 -19.21 -1.99
N CYS A 70 14.68 -18.32 -1.36
CA CYS A 70 14.56 -18.05 0.07
C CYS A 70 13.19 -17.49 0.45
N LEU A 71 12.66 -16.52 -0.31
CA LEU A 71 11.34 -15.95 -0.08
C LEU A 71 10.24 -17.02 -0.16
N PHE A 72 10.24 -17.86 -1.19
CA PHE A 72 9.28 -18.95 -1.31
C PHE A 72 9.38 -19.95 -0.15
N LYS A 73 10.58 -20.23 0.33
CA LYS A 73 10.80 -21.09 1.50
C LYS A 73 10.21 -20.49 2.77
N ARG A 74 10.19 -19.16 2.91
CA ARG A 74 9.70 -18.41 4.08
C ARG A 74 8.26 -17.92 3.94
N ALA A 75 7.63 -18.11 2.80
CA ALA A 75 6.26 -17.68 2.53
C ALA A 75 5.25 -18.19 3.57
N SER A 76 5.43 -19.37 4.12
CA SER A 76 4.57 -19.95 5.16
C SER A 76 5.22 -19.93 6.56
N ASP A 77 6.11 -18.99 6.83
CA ASP A 77 6.73 -18.87 8.16
C ASP A 77 5.66 -18.57 9.23
N GLN A 78 5.81 -19.15 10.41
CA GLN A 78 4.85 -18.97 11.50
C GLN A 78 4.86 -17.53 12.06
N ASP A 79 6.01 -16.87 12.00
CA ASP A 79 6.17 -15.52 12.50
C ASP A 79 5.65 -14.50 11.46
N PRO A 80 4.71 -13.61 11.84
CA PRO A 80 4.15 -12.62 10.93
C PRO A 80 5.17 -11.61 10.43
N SER A 81 6.20 -11.27 11.23
CA SER A 81 7.25 -10.34 10.79
C SER A 81 8.05 -10.91 9.62
N VAL A 82 8.28 -12.23 9.61
CA VAL A 82 8.94 -12.89 8.48
C VAL A 82 8.05 -12.86 7.24
N ARG A 83 6.77 -13.22 7.38
CA ARG A 83 5.81 -13.18 6.24
C ARG A 83 5.65 -11.78 5.69
N ARG A 84 5.60 -10.76 6.57
CA ARG A 84 5.55 -9.35 6.16
C ARG A 84 6.73 -9.00 5.24
N HIS A 85 7.96 -9.26 5.67
CA HIS A 85 9.15 -8.97 4.85
C HIS A 85 9.22 -9.81 3.57
N VAL A 86 8.64 -11.01 3.56
CA VAL A 86 8.48 -11.79 2.32
C VAL A 86 7.55 -11.07 1.35
N CYS A 87 6.37 -10.61 1.80
CA CYS A 87 5.44 -9.84 0.95
C CYS A 87 6.10 -8.56 0.44
N GLN A 88 6.72 -7.78 1.33
CA GLN A 88 7.44 -6.56 0.98
C GLN A 88 8.53 -6.80 -0.07
N SER A 89 9.33 -7.87 0.10
CA SER A 89 10.36 -8.23 -0.87
C SER A 89 9.80 -8.55 -2.24
N LEU A 90 8.64 -9.23 -2.29
CA LEU A 90 7.96 -9.55 -3.56
C LEU A 90 7.40 -8.30 -4.24
N VAL A 91 6.90 -7.32 -3.47
CA VAL A 91 6.48 -6.00 -4.00
C VAL A 91 7.68 -5.28 -4.62
N LEU A 92 8.78 -5.17 -3.90
CA LEU A 92 10.00 -4.52 -4.39
C LEU A 92 10.58 -5.23 -5.63
N LEU A 93 10.54 -6.55 -5.67
CA LEU A 93 10.97 -7.33 -6.82
C LEU A 93 10.03 -7.15 -8.01
N LEU A 94 8.72 -7.05 -7.79
CA LEU A 94 7.74 -6.77 -8.84
C LEU A 94 8.02 -5.41 -9.49
N ALA A 95 8.29 -4.38 -8.68
CA ALA A 95 8.60 -3.04 -9.16
C ALA A 95 9.95 -2.94 -9.87
N SER A 96 10.98 -3.65 -9.38
CA SER A 96 12.35 -3.47 -9.87
C SER A 96 12.78 -4.53 -10.89
N ARG A 97 12.34 -5.77 -10.74
CA ARG A 97 12.74 -6.93 -11.55
C ARG A 97 11.58 -7.89 -11.82
N PRO A 98 10.49 -7.40 -12.45
CA PRO A 98 9.33 -8.25 -12.77
C PRO A 98 9.73 -9.47 -13.60
N ASP A 99 10.75 -9.35 -14.46
CA ASP A 99 11.29 -10.44 -15.28
C ASP A 99 11.65 -11.68 -14.46
N LYS A 100 12.07 -11.50 -13.22
CA LYS A 100 12.47 -12.58 -12.32
C LYS A 100 11.29 -13.26 -11.63
N LEU A 101 10.18 -12.59 -11.45
CA LEU A 101 8.95 -13.13 -10.87
C LEU A 101 8.02 -13.76 -11.91
N MET A 102 8.07 -13.30 -13.17
CA MET A 102 7.17 -13.74 -14.23
C MET A 102 7.06 -15.25 -14.41
N PRO A 103 8.18 -16.03 -14.36
CA PRO A 103 8.08 -17.49 -14.51
C PRO A 103 7.22 -18.17 -13.43
N GLU A 104 7.18 -17.60 -12.22
CA GLU A 104 6.45 -18.10 -11.05
C GLU A 104 5.25 -17.23 -10.68
N MET A 105 4.83 -16.30 -11.55
CA MET A 105 3.81 -15.30 -11.24
C MET A 105 2.49 -15.92 -10.76
N ALA A 106 2.09 -17.06 -11.28
CA ALA A 106 0.88 -17.75 -10.84
C ALA A 106 0.97 -18.15 -9.35
N ASN A 107 2.11 -18.68 -8.92
CA ASN A 107 2.35 -19.05 -7.52
C ASN A 107 2.48 -17.83 -6.63
N VAL A 108 3.16 -16.78 -7.11
CA VAL A 108 3.28 -15.50 -6.40
C VAL A 108 1.90 -14.87 -6.20
N ALA A 109 1.07 -14.79 -7.24
CA ALA A 109 -0.27 -14.24 -7.16
C ALA A 109 -1.17 -15.03 -6.19
N GLU A 110 -1.09 -16.36 -6.19
CA GLU A 110 -1.85 -17.18 -5.25
C GLU A 110 -1.40 -16.95 -3.81
N TYR A 111 -0.09 -16.87 -3.57
CA TYR A 111 0.46 -16.55 -2.26
C TYR A 111 0.05 -15.16 -1.80
N MET A 112 0.16 -14.12 -2.65
CA MET A 112 -0.22 -12.76 -2.30
C MET A 112 -1.73 -12.64 -2.03
N LEU A 113 -2.56 -13.35 -2.80
CA LEU A 113 -4.01 -13.41 -2.54
C LEU A 113 -4.35 -14.07 -1.19
N TYR A 114 -3.59 -15.10 -0.80
CA TYR A 114 -3.71 -15.69 0.51
C TYR A 114 -3.25 -14.72 1.61
N SER A 115 -2.11 -14.06 1.42
CA SER A 115 -1.53 -13.14 2.39
C SER A 115 -2.32 -11.84 2.57
N THR A 116 -3.07 -11.37 1.55
CA THR A 116 -4.00 -10.24 1.68
C THR A 116 -5.12 -10.50 2.70
N LYS A 117 -5.36 -11.79 3.04
CA LYS A 117 -6.31 -12.22 4.07
C LYS A 117 -5.63 -12.66 5.36
N ASP A 118 -4.35 -12.34 5.55
CA ASP A 118 -3.63 -12.71 6.78
C ASP A 118 -4.28 -12.04 7.99
N ARG A 119 -4.30 -12.75 9.11
CA ARG A 119 -4.81 -12.21 10.39
C ARG A 119 -3.98 -11.05 10.93
N ASN A 120 -2.72 -10.99 10.56
CA ASN A 120 -1.85 -9.89 10.89
C ASN A 120 -2.01 -8.80 9.81
N GLU A 121 -2.53 -7.65 10.20
CA GLU A 121 -2.85 -6.55 9.29
C GLU A 121 -1.62 -6.03 8.54
N ASN A 122 -0.45 -5.99 9.18
CA ASN A 122 0.78 -5.57 8.50
C ASN A 122 1.20 -6.54 7.38
N VAL A 123 0.92 -7.85 7.50
CA VAL A 123 1.14 -8.82 6.41
C VAL A 123 0.13 -8.58 5.30
N ALA A 124 -1.13 -8.37 5.66
CA ALA A 124 -2.20 -8.12 4.71
C ALA A 124 -1.97 -6.82 3.93
N LEU A 125 -1.50 -5.76 4.60
CA LEU A 125 -1.15 -4.48 3.98
C LEU A 125 -0.04 -4.65 2.93
N GLU A 126 1.08 -5.26 3.28
CA GLU A 126 2.19 -5.50 2.34
C GLU A 126 1.74 -6.37 1.15
N ALA A 127 0.85 -7.33 1.39
CA ALA A 127 0.29 -8.13 0.31
C ALA A 127 -0.71 -7.35 -0.55
N CYS A 128 -1.41 -6.37 0.02
CA CYS A 128 -2.30 -5.46 -0.71
C CYS A 128 -1.49 -4.52 -1.62
N GLU A 129 -0.36 -4.01 -1.14
CA GLU A 129 0.60 -3.20 -1.92
C GLU A 129 1.05 -3.90 -3.21
N PHE A 130 1.16 -5.23 -3.18
CA PHE A 130 1.47 -5.99 -4.38
C PHE A 130 0.43 -5.79 -5.48
N TRP A 131 -0.86 -5.79 -5.14
CA TRP A 131 -1.93 -5.61 -6.11
C TRP A 131 -1.97 -4.20 -6.66
N LEU A 132 -1.71 -3.21 -5.82
CA LEU A 132 -1.58 -1.81 -6.22
C LEU A 132 -0.41 -1.65 -7.20
N THR A 133 0.78 -2.07 -6.81
CA THR A 133 2.00 -2.01 -7.66
C THR A 133 1.80 -2.75 -8.99
N PHE A 134 1.14 -3.93 -8.96
CA PHE A 134 0.87 -4.70 -10.17
C PHE A 134 -0.11 -3.98 -11.11
N ALA A 135 -1.13 -3.30 -10.54
CA ALA A 135 -2.12 -2.56 -11.31
C ALA A 135 -1.58 -1.25 -11.89
N GLU A 136 -0.67 -0.59 -11.19
CA GLU A 136 -0.05 0.67 -11.61
C GLU A 136 0.86 0.50 -12.83
N ASP A 137 1.58 -0.61 -12.92
CA ASP A 137 2.48 -0.87 -14.04
C ASP A 137 1.68 -1.19 -15.33
N PRO A 138 1.79 -0.35 -16.37
CA PRO A 138 1.02 -0.52 -17.60
C PRO A 138 1.37 -1.80 -18.39
N ASP A 139 2.58 -2.32 -18.24
CA ASP A 139 3.05 -3.51 -18.95
C ASP A 139 2.62 -4.79 -18.23
N LEU A 140 2.47 -4.72 -16.90
CA LEU A 140 2.06 -5.86 -16.07
C LEU A 140 0.54 -5.92 -15.89
N ALA A 141 -0.15 -4.79 -15.80
CA ALA A 141 -1.58 -4.71 -15.51
C ALA A 141 -2.46 -5.64 -16.39
N PRO A 142 -2.22 -5.81 -17.71
CA PRO A 142 -3.03 -6.72 -18.50
C PRO A 142 -3.08 -8.16 -17.99
N GLN A 143 -2.05 -8.60 -17.26
CA GLN A 143 -1.96 -9.94 -16.68
C GLN A 143 -2.83 -10.12 -15.44
N LEU A 144 -3.31 -9.02 -14.83
CA LEU A 144 -4.29 -9.06 -13.75
C LEU A 144 -5.71 -9.40 -14.23
N HIS A 145 -6.03 -9.19 -15.50
CA HIS A 145 -7.39 -9.40 -16.02
C HIS A 145 -7.98 -10.78 -15.65
N PRO A 146 -7.28 -11.92 -15.86
CA PRO A 146 -7.80 -13.24 -15.46
C PRO A 146 -7.88 -13.43 -13.93
N LEU A 147 -7.22 -12.60 -13.15
CA LEU A 147 -7.20 -12.66 -11.69
C LEU A 147 -8.28 -11.77 -11.04
N LEU A 148 -8.88 -10.82 -11.79
CA LEU A 148 -9.90 -9.90 -11.28
C LEU A 148 -11.01 -10.59 -10.48
N PRO A 149 -11.58 -11.73 -10.92
CA PRO A 149 -12.65 -12.40 -10.17
C PRO A 149 -12.22 -12.89 -8.78
N LYS A 150 -10.93 -13.05 -8.54
CA LYS A 150 -10.38 -13.48 -7.25
C LYS A 150 -9.89 -12.30 -6.42
N VAL A 151 -9.19 -11.36 -7.04
CA VAL A 151 -8.52 -10.24 -6.37
C VAL A 151 -9.52 -9.16 -5.96
N ALA A 152 -10.40 -8.73 -6.88
CA ALA A 152 -11.28 -7.59 -6.61
C ALA A 152 -12.24 -7.79 -5.42
N PRO A 153 -12.89 -8.97 -5.23
CA PRO A 153 -13.69 -9.19 -4.03
C PRO A 153 -12.87 -9.16 -2.73
N VAL A 154 -11.62 -9.63 -2.77
CA VAL A 154 -10.74 -9.61 -1.58
C VAL A 154 -10.36 -8.18 -1.23
N LEU A 155 -10.00 -7.35 -2.21
CA LEU A 155 -9.74 -5.92 -1.98
C LEU A 155 -10.97 -5.21 -1.40
N LEU A 156 -12.16 -5.50 -1.93
CA LEU A 156 -13.41 -4.98 -1.38
C LEU A 156 -13.63 -5.38 0.08
N ASP A 157 -13.24 -6.60 0.47
CA ASP A 157 -13.36 -7.05 1.86
C ASP A 157 -12.31 -6.38 2.78
N CYS A 158 -11.13 -6.05 2.27
CA CYS A 158 -10.10 -5.30 2.99
C CYS A 158 -10.47 -3.82 3.27
N MET A 159 -11.56 -3.32 2.67
CA MET A 159 -12.02 -1.95 2.89
C MET A 159 -12.91 -1.77 4.13
N VAL A 160 -13.23 -2.84 4.84
CA VAL A 160 -13.97 -2.77 6.11
C VAL A 160 -13.02 -2.26 7.20
N TYR A 161 -13.52 -1.43 8.10
CA TYR A 161 -12.76 -0.98 9.26
C TYR A 161 -12.24 -2.16 10.07
N SER A 162 -10.99 -2.09 10.50
CA SER A 162 -10.40 -3.03 11.46
C SER A 162 -10.93 -2.78 12.88
N GLU A 163 -10.67 -3.72 13.79
CA GLU A 163 -11.01 -3.52 15.22
C GLU A 163 -10.22 -2.34 15.81
N ASP A 164 -8.99 -2.12 15.36
CA ASP A 164 -8.16 -1.01 15.80
C ASP A 164 -8.70 0.33 15.27
N ASP A 165 -9.12 0.41 13.99
CA ASP A 165 -9.80 1.60 13.45
C ASP A 165 -11.05 1.96 14.26
N LEU A 166 -11.83 0.95 14.70
CA LEU A 166 -13.05 1.17 15.46
C LEU A 166 -12.78 1.70 16.88
N LEU A 167 -11.70 1.28 17.52
CA LEU A 167 -11.29 1.81 18.82
C LEU A 167 -11.00 3.31 18.77
N TRP A 168 -10.44 3.77 17.66
CA TRP A 168 -10.19 5.20 17.45
C TRP A 168 -11.48 5.98 17.15
N LEU A 169 -12.37 5.44 16.32
CA LEU A 169 -13.68 6.04 16.03
C LEU A 169 -14.57 6.16 17.28
N ASP A 170 -14.51 5.19 18.22
CA ASP A 170 -15.25 5.26 19.48
C ASP A 170 -14.70 6.34 20.44
N GLY A 171 -13.41 6.68 20.33
CA GLY A 171 -12.80 7.77 21.09
C GLY A 171 -13.32 9.15 20.68
N GLU A 172 -13.74 9.32 19.43
CA GLU A 172 -14.35 10.56 18.92
C GLU A 172 -15.87 10.66 19.19
N SER A 173 -16.48 9.66 19.81
CA SER A 173 -17.95 9.60 20.02
C SER A 173 -18.49 10.68 20.98
N ASP A 174 -17.63 11.37 21.74
CA ASP A 174 -18.01 12.50 22.58
C ASP A 174 -18.37 13.75 21.75
N ASP A 175 -18.02 13.78 20.47
CA ASP A 175 -18.27 14.90 19.57
C ASP A 175 -19.67 14.94 18.93
N ALA A 176 -20.52 13.93 19.18
CA ALA A 176 -21.89 13.87 18.62
C ALA A 176 -22.79 15.08 19.02
N ALA A 177 -22.37 15.87 20.00
CA ALA A 177 -23.06 17.08 20.45
C ALA A 177 -22.43 18.39 19.96
N VAL A 178 -21.27 18.33 19.27
CA VAL A 178 -20.56 19.51 18.75
C VAL A 178 -21.08 19.80 17.33
N PRO A 179 -21.50 21.04 17.01
CA PRO A 179 -21.92 21.38 15.66
C PRO A 179 -20.76 21.26 14.67
N ASP A 180 -21.03 20.70 13.48
CA ASP A 180 -20.06 20.59 12.39
C ASP A 180 -19.40 21.94 12.08
N LYS A 181 -18.08 21.95 11.96
CA LYS A 181 -17.31 23.12 11.50
C LYS A 181 -17.29 23.13 9.98
N GLU A 182 -17.09 24.31 9.36
CA GLU A 182 -16.93 24.41 7.90
C GLU A 182 -15.77 23.57 7.35
N THR A 183 -14.78 23.25 8.19
CA THR A 183 -13.65 22.37 7.87
C THR A 183 -14.05 20.93 7.73
N ASP A 184 -15.09 20.48 8.41
CA ASP A 184 -15.56 19.09 8.42
C ASP A 184 -16.33 18.75 7.13
N ILE A 185 -16.88 19.79 6.48
CA ILE A 185 -17.68 19.67 5.24
C ILE A 185 -16.80 19.76 3.99
N LYS A 186 -15.57 20.24 4.08
CA LYS A 186 -14.66 20.32 2.92
C LYS A 186 -14.09 18.95 2.59
N PRO A 187 -14.29 18.44 1.35
CA PRO A 187 -13.65 17.18 0.95
C PRO A 187 -12.13 17.34 1.04
N ARG A 188 -11.48 16.58 1.92
CA ARG A 188 -10.03 16.49 1.99
C ARG A 188 -9.57 15.67 0.80
N HIS A 189 -8.95 16.27 -0.19
CA HIS A 189 -8.28 15.56 -1.26
C HIS A 189 -6.99 14.95 -0.70
N TYR A 190 -7.05 13.68 -0.36
CA TYR A 190 -5.84 12.90 -0.14
C TYR A 190 -5.22 12.65 -1.51
N GLY A 191 -4.23 13.46 -1.86
CA GLY A 191 -3.38 13.16 -3.02
C GLY A 191 -2.73 11.81 -2.77
N GLY A 192 -3.01 10.83 -3.63
CA GLY A 192 -2.39 9.51 -3.55
C GLY A 192 -0.87 9.67 -3.63
N LYS A 193 -0.21 9.59 -2.48
CA LYS A 193 1.23 9.36 -2.44
C LYS A 193 1.40 7.88 -2.72
N ALA A 194 1.77 7.57 -3.97
CA ALA A 194 2.31 6.26 -4.27
C ALA A 194 3.41 5.96 -3.24
N HIS A 195 3.18 4.96 -2.41
CA HIS A 195 4.14 4.48 -1.43
C HIS A 195 5.19 3.64 -2.14
N GLY A 196 5.98 4.28 -2.94
CA GLY A 196 7.10 3.65 -3.63
C GLY A 196 8.02 4.71 -4.19
N LEU A 197 9.20 4.82 -3.62
CA LEU A 197 10.39 5.42 -4.19
C LEU A 197 10.77 6.87 -3.85
N ASP A 198 10.06 7.63 -3.02
CA ASP A 198 10.55 8.96 -2.65
C ASP A 198 10.81 9.13 -1.15
N HIS A 199 11.79 8.36 -0.62
CA HIS A 199 12.53 8.73 0.58
C HIS A 199 13.93 9.27 0.19
N GLU A 200 13.98 10.26 -0.69
CA GLU A 200 15.14 11.14 -0.77
C GLU A 200 14.67 12.59 -0.70
N GLY A 201 14.82 13.14 0.51
CA GLY A 201 15.18 14.47 0.86
C GLY A 201 14.70 15.62 -0.01
N ASP A 202 13.73 16.36 0.51
CA ASP A 202 13.92 17.80 0.53
C ASP A 202 13.21 18.38 1.76
N GLN A 203 13.93 18.39 2.87
CA GLN A 203 13.74 19.41 3.90
C GLN A 203 14.28 20.72 3.33
N GLN A 204 13.62 21.31 2.36
CA GLN A 204 13.68 22.74 2.12
C GLN A 204 12.37 23.33 2.65
N GLN A 205 12.44 23.72 3.93
CA GLN A 205 11.62 24.78 4.46
C GLN A 205 11.77 26.00 3.53
N GLU A 206 10.84 26.17 2.59
CA GLU A 206 10.61 27.47 2.00
C GLU A 206 10.06 28.39 3.08
N ARG A 207 10.97 29.07 3.77
CA ARG A 207 10.66 30.31 4.48
C ARG A 207 10.03 31.26 3.46
N ARG A 208 8.71 31.39 3.51
CA ARG A 208 8.04 32.54 2.89
C ARG A 208 8.48 33.77 3.65
N VAL A 209 9.47 34.45 3.14
CA VAL A 209 9.81 35.81 3.53
C VAL A 209 8.71 36.71 2.96
N GLY A 210 7.74 37.08 3.78
CA GLY A 210 6.86 38.20 3.50
C GLY A 210 7.71 39.47 3.54
N ALA A 211 7.73 40.18 2.42
CA ALA A 211 8.26 41.55 2.40
C ALA A 211 7.28 42.44 3.19
N TYR A 212 7.78 42.99 4.20
CA TYR A 212 7.51 44.22 4.96
C TYR A 212 7.69 43.91 6.43
N GLY A 213 8.76 44.47 6.98
CA GLY A 213 9.00 44.46 8.42
C GLY A 213 8.04 45.41 9.13
N GLU A 214 7.50 44.91 10.22
CA GLU A 214 7.14 45.68 11.42
C GLU A 214 6.96 44.66 12.55
N GLU A 215 7.77 44.84 13.61
CA GLU A 215 7.58 44.22 14.91
C GLU A 215 6.35 44.81 15.56
N LEU A 216 5.38 44.00 15.91
CA LEU A 216 4.44 44.31 16.98
C LEU A 216 4.26 43.05 17.81
N GLY A 217 4.78 43.11 19.06
CA GLY A 217 4.45 42.14 20.06
C GLY A 217 3.01 42.32 20.50
N ASP A 218 2.35 41.24 20.74
CA ASP A 218 1.34 41.08 21.77
C ASP A 218 1.30 39.65 22.23
N GLU A 219 1.50 39.51 23.54
CA GLU A 219 1.32 38.32 24.33
C GLU A 219 -0.19 38.02 24.33
N ASP A 220 -0.58 36.93 23.66
CA ASP A 220 -1.83 36.26 23.97
C ASP A 220 -1.55 34.76 24.02
N ASP A 221 -1.72 34.20 25.22
CA ASP A 221 -1.74 32.80 25.53
C ASP A 221 -2.84 32.13 24.70
N GLU A 222 -2.53 31.63 23.51
CA GLU A 222 -3.33 30.65 22.85
C GLU A 222 -2.87 29.27 23.30
N ASP A 223 -3.66 28.66 24.18
CA ASP A 223 -3.64 27.23 24.45
C ASP A 223 -3.77 26.52 23.10
N TYR A 224 -2.64 26.10 22.53
CA TYR A 224 -2.61 25.14 21.43
C TYR A 224 -3.10 23.82 21.99
N ASP A 225 -4.31 23.43 21.62
CA ASP A 225 -4.82 22.06 21.77
C ASP A 225 -3.93 21.13 20.94
N ASP A 226 -2.88 20.62 21.57
CA ASP A 226 -1.91 19.64 21.03
C ASP A 226 -2.60 18.29 20.69
N ASP A 227 -3.86 18.11 21.12
CA ASP A 227 -4.63 16.89 20.91
C ASP A 227 -5.22 16.77 19.48
N ASP A 228 -5.49 17.90 18.80
CA ASP A 228 -6.06 17.91 17.44
C ASP A 228 -5.01 17.48 16.36
N ASP A 229 -3.72 17.80 16.58
CA ASP A 229 -2.64 17.42 15.65
C ASP A 229 -2.39 15.89 15.66
N PHE A 230 -2.60 15.23 16.80
CA PHE A 230 -2.41 13.78 16.94
C PHE A 230 -3.48 12.96 16.21
N ALA A 231 -4.73 13.41 16.27
CA ALA A 231 -5.85 12.79 15.55
C ALA A 231 -5.70 12.94 14.03
N ASP A 232 -5.20 14.08 13.55
CA ASP A 232 -4.97 14.34 12.14
C ASP A 232 -3.77 13.52 11.60
N GLU A 233 -2.73 13.30 12.38
CA GLU A 233 -1.57 12.47 12.01
C GLU A 233 -1.95 10.99 11.90
N MET A 234 -2.78 10.47 12.80
CA MET A 234 -3.29 9.09 12.77
C MET A 234 -4.29 8.87 11.64
N SER A 235 -5.13 9.86 11.32
CA SER A 235 -6.08 9.76 10.19
C SER A 235 -5.36 9.75 8.84
N THR A 236 -4.10 10.19 8.77
CA THR A 236 -3.27 10.20 7.56
C THR A 236 -2.46 8.91 7.39
N GLU A 237 -2.35 8.05 8.40
CA GLU A 237 -1.56 6.82 8.33
C GLU A 237 -2.05 5.90 7.21
N TRP A 238 -1.10 5.37 6.44
CA TRP A 238 -1.36 4.41 5.38
C TRP A 238 -1.70 3.04 5.97
N ASN A 239 -2.87 2.51 5.69
CA ASN A 239 -3.37 1.25 6.23
C ASN A 239 -3.96 0.35 5.13
N LEU A 240 -4.35 -0.88 5.51
CA LEU A 240 -4.89 -1.87 4.59
C LEU A 240 -6.13 -1.36 3.84
N ARG A 241 -7.03 -0.64 4.53
CA ARG A 241 -8.27 -0.10 3.97
C ARG A 241 -7.98 0.94 2.88
N LYS A 242 -7.04 1.86 3.13
CA LYS A 242 -6.63 2.89 2.15
C LYS A 242 -5.89 2.28 0.96
N CYS A 243 -5.01 1.31 1.20
CA CYS A 243 -4.31 0.58 0.15
C CYS A 243 -5.30 -0.17 -0.75
N ALA A 244 -6.28 -0.86 -0.18
CA ALA A 244 -7.31 -1.57 -0.95
C ALA A 244 -8.17 -0.63 -1.79
N ALA A 245 -8.53 0.55 -1.25
CA ALA A 245 -9.25 1.58 -1.98
C ALA A 245 -8.44 2.11 -3.17
N ALA A 246 -7.16 2.44 -2.97
CA ALA A 246 -6.25 2.87 -4.02
C ALA A 246 -6.07 1.80 -5.11
N ALA A 247 -5.93 0.54 -4.71
CA ALA A 247 -5.84 -0.57 -5.66
C ALA A 247 -7.11 -0.73 -6.50
N LEU A 248 -8.30 -0.60 -5.89
CA LEU A 248 -9.57 -0.64 -6.62
C LEU A 248 -9.75 0.54 -7.57
N ASP A 249 -9.31 1.74 -7.19
CA ASP A 249 -9.32 2.92 -8.07
C ASP A 249 -8.47 2.68 -9.32
N VAL A 250 -7.22 2.26 -9.15
CA VAL A 250 -6.34 1.94 -10.29
C VAL A 250 -6.93 0.83 -11.17
N LEU A 251 -7.48 -0.22 -10.56
CA LEU A 251 -8.14 -1.30 -11.29
C LEU A 251 -9.39 -0.79 -12.04
N ALA A 252 -10.14 0.16 -11.48
CA ALA A 252 -11.30 0.76 -12.15
C ALA A 252 -10.90 1.58 -13.38
N VAL A 253 -9.81 2.34 -13.27
CA VAL A 253 -9.24 3.07 -14.42
C VAL A 253 -8.78 2.11 -15.51
N ARG A 254 -8.16 0.98 -15.16
CA ARG A 254 -7.59 0.01 -16.11
C ARG A 254 -8.66 -0.87 -16.76
N PHE A 255 -9.56 -1.43 -15.96
CA PHE A 255 -10.48 -2.49 -16.39
C PHE A 255 -11.95 -2.06 -16.47
N GLY A 256 -12.33 -0.95 -15.83
CA GLY A 256 -13.65 -0.33 -15.98
C GLY A 256 -14.83 -1.31 -15.85
N GLN A 257 -15.48 -1.59 -16.97
CA GLN A 257 -16.68 -2.43 -17.01
C GLN A 257 -16.42 -3.89 -16.59
N ASP A 258 -15.25 -4.42 -16.85
CA ASP A 258 -14.91 -5.80 -16.47
C ASP A 258 -14.79 -5.92 -14.95
N LEU A 259 -14.14 -4.94 -14.29
CA LEU A 259 -14.10 -4.85 -12.84
C LEU A 259 -15.49 -4.71 -12.24
N LEU A 260 -16.32 -3.80 -12.80
CA LEU A 260 -17.70 -3.61 -12.33
C LEU A 260 -18.52 -4.88 -12.44
N SER A 261 -18.36 -5.65 -13.52
CA SER A 261 -19.09 -6.91 -13.71
C SER A 261 -18.77 -7.94 -12.62
N VAL A 262 -17.52 -7.96 -12.17
CA VAL A 262 -17.04 -8.84 -11.09
C VAL A 262 -17.57 -8.37 -9.72
N LEU A 263 -17.55 -7.07 -9.47
CA LEU A 263 -17.88 -6.50 -8.16
C LEU A 263 -19.37 -6.22 -7.95
N LEU A 264 -20.20 -6.28 -8.99
CA LEU A 264 -21.62 -5.88 -8.92
C LEU A 264 -22.40 -6.59 -7.81
N GLU A 265 -22.30 -7.90 -7.71
CA GLU A 265 -23.02 -8.67 -6.69
C GLU A 265 -22.37 -8.53 -5.29
N PRO A 266 -21.03 -8.61 -5.11
CA PRO A 266 -20.40 -8.27 -3.83
C PRO A 266 -20.74 -6.86 -3.32
N LEU A 267 -20.72 -5.84 -4.18
CA LEU A 267 -21.11 -4.47 -3.82
C LEU A 267 -22.57 -4.36 -3.38
N LYS A 268 -23.49 -4.98 -4.12
CA LYS A 268 -24.88 -5.03 -3.69
C LYS A 268 -25.02 -5.62 -2.30
N ASN A 269 -24.38 -6.76 -2.05
CA ASN A 269 -24.45 -7.42 -0.75
C ASN A 269 -23.96 -6.51 0.37
N LYS A 270 -22.88 -5.77 0.15
CA LYS A 270 -22.35 -4.80 1.13
C LYS A 270 -23.30 -3.61 1.32
N LEU A 271 -23.72 -2.96 0.25
CA LEU A 271 -24.57 -1.76 0.30
C LEU A 271 -25.94 -1.99 0.96
N TRP A 272 -26.50 -3.19 0.87
CA TRP A 272 -27.77 -3.57 1.49
C TRP A 272 -27.61 -4.44 2.72
N SER A 273 -26.39 -4.55 3.26
CA SER A 273 -26.13 -5.25 4.53
C SER A 273 -26.83 -4.55 5.71
N GLU A 274 -27.28 -5.31 6.71
CA GLU A 274 -27.76 -4.76 7.99
C GLU A 274 -26.62 -4.19 8.83
N ASP A 275 -25.41 -4.69 8.63
CA ASP A 275 -24.19 -4.20 9.28
C ASP A 275 -23.73 -2.89 8.63
N TRP A 276 -23.55 -1.84 9.43
CA TRP A 276 -23.18 -0.52 8.95
C TRP A 276 -21.72 -0.48 8.43
N LEU A 277 -20.79 -1.24 9.04
CA LEU A 277 -19.41 -1.33 8.60
C LEU A 277 -19.29 -1.89 7.17
N SER A 278 -20.10 -2.91 6.90
CA SER A 278 -20.21 -3.50 5.58
C SER A 278 -20.78 -2.49 4.57
N ARG A 279 -21.84 -1.74 4.95
CA ARG A 279 -22.41 -0.69 4.05
C ARG A 279 -21.41 0.42 3.76
N GLU A 280 -20.71 0.89 4.78
CA GLU A 280 -19.72 1.95 4.66
C GLU A 280 -18.59 1.53 3.69
N SER A 281 -18.03 0.33 3.86
CA SER A 281 -17.01 -0.19 2.94
C SER A 281 -17.52 -0.30 1.49
N GLY A 282 -18.79 -0.61 1.29
CA GLY A 282 -19.42 -0.61 -0.03
C GLY A 282 -19.53 0.79 -0.65
N ILE A 283 -19.83 1.81 0.17
CA ILE A 283 -19.90 3.22 -0.26
C ILE A 283 -18.50 3.71 -0.62
N LEU A 284 -17.50 3.42 0.22
CA LEU A 284 -16.10 3.75 -0.03
C LEU A 284 -15.61 3.14 -1.36
N ALA A 285 -15.93 1.87 -1.61
CA ALA A 285 -15.57 1.18 -2.84
C ALA A 285 -16.23 1.82 -4.08
N LEU A 286 -17.50 2.24 -3.98
CA LEU A 286 -18.15 3.00 -5.05
C LEU A 286 -17.44 4.32 -5.32
N GLY A 287 -17.04 5.05 -4.27
CA GLY A 287 -16.27 6.27 -4.38
C GLY A 287 -14.94 6.05 -5.11
N ALA A 288 -14.16 5.07 -4.66
CA ALA A 288 -12.88 4.71 -5.26
C ALA A 288 -13.00 4.35 -6.76
N MET A 289 -14.07 3.65 -7.15
CA MET A 289 -14.26 3.25 -8.55
C MET A 289 -14.92 4.34 -9.43
N ALA A 290 -15.58 5.33 -8.84
CA ALA A 290 -16.42 6.30 -9.58
C ALA A 290 -15.60 7.13 -10.57
N GLU A 291 -14.41 7.55 -10.19
CA GLU A 291 -13.54 8.38 -11.02
C GLU A 291 -13.07 7.61 -12.27
N GLY A 292 -12.55 6.39 -12.09
CA GLY A 292 -12.12 5.53 -13.19
C GLY A 292 -13.26 5.15 -14.15
N MET A 293 -14.48 4.96 -13.64
CA MET A 293 -15.65 4.68 -14.47
C MET A 293 -16.21 5.93 -15.14
N GLY A 294 -16.16 7.10 -14.51
CA GLY A 294 -16.64 8.38 -15.03
C GLY A 294 -15.90 8.82 -16.30
N LEU A 295 -14.61 8.71 -16.33
CA LEU A 295 -13.80 9.02 -17.50
C LEU A 295 -14.13 8.15 -18.70
N ARG A 296 -14.49 6.88 -18.52
CA ARG A 296 -14.89 5.98 -19.61
C ARG A 296 -16.33 6.18 -20.07
N LEU A 297 -17.23 6.64 -19.20
CA LEU A 297 -18.59 7.02 -19.61
C LEU A 297 -18.60 8.23 -20.54
N VAL A 298 -17.68 9.17 -20.34
CA VAL A 298 -17.50 10.35 -21.21
C VAL A 298 -16.80 10.00 -22.51
N SER A 299 -15.90 9.02 -22.53
CA SER A 299 -15.17 8.57 -23.72
C SER A 299 -15.93 7.53 -24.55
N SER A 300 -17.05 7.00 -24.08
CA SER A 300 -17.89 6.08 -24.84
C SER A 300 -18.73 6.86 -25.88
N PRO A 301 -18.66 6.55 -27.18
CA PRO A 301 -19.34 7.31 -28.23
C PRO A 301 -20.88 7.18 -28.21
N ASN A 302 -21.48 6.50 -27.23
CA ASN A 302 -22.93 6.36 -27.18
C ASN A 302 -23.52 6.19 -25.77
N PRO A 303 -23.70 7.29 -25.01
CA PRO A 303 -24.27 7.25 -23.65
C PRO A 303 -25.75 6.81 -23.62
N HIS A 304 -26.45 6.76 -24.76
CA HIS A 304 -27.88 6.45 -24.80
C HIS A 304 -28.23 4.93 -24.81
N ASN A 305 -27.24 4.04 -24.92
CA ASN A 305 -27.52 2.59 -24.98
C ASN A 305 -27.58 1.90 -23.59
N LEU A 306 -27.13 2.55 -22.52
CA LEU A 306 -27.15 1.96 -21.16
C LEU A 306 -28.55 2.03 -20.51
N LEU A 307 -29.39 2.99 -20.90
CA LEU A 307 -30.74 3.16 -20.34
C LEU A 307 -31.82 2.36 -21.04
N ARG A 308 -31.57 1.84 -22.26
CA ARG A 308 -32.55 1.07 -23.02
C ARG A 308 -32.61 -0.44 -22.74
N ARG A 309 -31.68 -1.01 -22.01
CA ARG A 309 -31.69 -2.46 -21.70
C ARG A 309 -32.49 -2.85 -20.44
N LYS A 310 -33.17 -1.90 -19.79
CA LYS A 310 -34.07 -2.20 -18.64
C LYS A 310 -35.56 -2.11 -18.94
N ALA A 311 -35.95 -2.04 -20.20
CA ALA A 311 -37.37 -1.97 -20.63
C ALA A 311 -37.67 -2.97 -21.73
N ALA A 312 -37.20 -4.21 -21.63
CA ALA A 312 -37.66 -5.35 -22.43
C ALA A 312 -37.67 -6.62 -21.60
#